data_ceaa8e4765c279c1a3754586a5246ba3
#
_entry.id   ceaa8e4765c279c1a3754586a5246ba3
#
_cell.length_a   1.000
_cell.length_b   1.000
_cell.length_c   1.000
_cell.angle_alpha   90.00
_cell.angle_beta   90.00
_cell.angle_gamma   90.00
#
_symmetry.space_group_name_H-M   'P 1'
#
loop_
_entity.id
_entity.type
_entity.pdbx_description
1 polymer ?
#
loop_
_entity_poly.entity_id
_entity_poly.type
_entity_poly.pdbx_seq_one_letter_code
_entity_poly.pdbx_strand_id
1 'polypeptide(L)'
;MKRALSQATMLLALTGACGAAESGAPQAISASYEVSRNGARVAVMNETFEANDDSYRIVSESHAVGLLALFERQPLRLTSSGRLTAAGLRPQLFEGKRGDDDPRQVRADFDWQGKQLTIARDGRTDTLPLPPGTQDRLSLMYQFMFLVPDRSQRLEFSMTNGRKLDQYRYTVQSGVEIETPLGRMSTVHLVKQHRPDESGAEIWLAPQHRYLPIKMLILEEDGSRYEQVITKLEIKSP
;
A
#
# COMPACT_ATOMS: atom_id res chain seq x y z
N MET A 1 -52.95 -31.64 -50.06
CA MET A 1 -51.63 -31.04 -50.28
C MET A 1 -51.45 -29.95 -49.25
N LYS A 2 -50.77 -30.18 -48.14
CA LYS A 2 -50.47 -29.18 -47.09
C LYS A 2 -48.94 -29.13 -46.91
N ARG A 3 -48.31 -28.01 -47.28
CA ARG A 3 -46.87 -27.73 -47.12
C ARG A 3 -46.62 -27.28 -45.67
N ALA A 4 -45.77 -27.96 -44.96
CA ALA A 4 -45.23 -27.57 -43.66
C ALA A 4 -44.02 -26.67 -43.87
N LEU A 5 -44.07 -25.43 -43.34
CA LEU A 5 -42.91 -24.54 -43.21
C LEU A 5 -42.16 -24.90 -41.90
N SER A 6 -40.94 -25.30 -42.07
CA SER A 6 -40.03 -25.51 -40.94
C SER A 6 -39.34 -24.17 -40.60
N GLN A 7 -39.59 -23.62 -39.40
CA GLN A 7 -38.84 -22.48 -38.89
C GLN A 7 -37.59 -22.97 -38.12
N ALA A 8 -36.43 -22.65 -38.65
CA ALA A 8 -35.17 -22.88 -37.98
C ALA A 8 -34.89 -21.73 -37.00
N THR A 9 -34.98 -22.02 -35.71
CA THR A 9 -34.62 -21.06 -34.66
C THR A 9 -33.10 -21.11 -34.44
N MET A 10 -32.42 -20.03 -34.84
CA MET A 10 -30.98 -19.87 -34.67
C MET A 10 -30.71 -19.36 -33.24
N LEU A 11 -30.22 -20.25 -32.35
CA LEU A 11 -29.80 -19.87 -31.00
C LEU A 11 -28.41 -19.19 -31.09
N LEU A 12 -28.36 -17.89 -30.84
CA LEU A 12 -27.14 -17.14 -30.67
C LEU A 12 -26.61 -17.40 -29.25
N ALA A 13 -25.58 -18.22 -29.11
CA ALA A 13 -24.87 -18.40 -27.86
C ALA A 13 -23.96 -17.18 -27.63
N LEU A 14 -24.36 -16.23 -26.75
CA LEU A 14 -23.46 -15.24 -26.20
C LEU A 14 -22.50 -15.95 -25.24
N THR A 15 -21.29 -16.27 -25.69
CA THR A 15 -20.18 -16.62 -24.82
C THR A 15 -19.70 -15.34 -24.15
N GLY A 16 -20.23 -15.06 -22.96
CA GLY A 16 -19.66 -14.05 -22.07
C GLY A 16 -18.26 -14.50 -21.67
N ALA A 17 -17.22 -13.83 -22.16
CA ALA A 17 -15.88 -13.95 -21.65
C ALA A 17 -15.87 -13.45 -20.19
N CYS A 18 -16.05 -14.38 -19.26
CA CYS A 18 -15.78 -14.13 -17.86
C CYS A 18 -14.26 -13.98 -17.78
N GLY A 19 -13.76 -12.74 -17.70
CA GLY A 19 -12.36 -12.47 -17.46
C GLY A 19 -11.98 -13.13 -16.15
N ALA A 20 -11.17 -14.18 -16.20
CA ALA A 20 -10.57 -14.79 -15.02
C ALA A 20 -9.79 -13.67 -14.31
N ALA A 21 -10.18 -13.32 -13.09
CA ALA A 21 -9.34 -12.51 -12.24
C ALA A 21 -7.99 -13.22 -12.11
N GLU A 22 -6.91 -12.57 -12.55
CA GLU A 22 -5.55 -13.08 -12.42
C GLU A 22 -5.28 -13.38 -10.95
N SER A 23 -5.25 -14.65 -10.58
CA SER A 23 -5.17 -15.16 -9.20
C SER A 23 -3.72 -15.31 -8.75
N GLY A 24 -2.92 -14.25 -8.86
CA GLY A 24 -1.52 -14.25 -8.41
C GLY A 24 -1.06 -12.85 -8.01
N ALA A 25 -0.03 -12.79 -7.18
CA ALA A 25 0.69 -11.54 -6.96
C ALA A 25 1.27 -11.03 -8.28
N PRO A 26 1.28 -9.73 -8.59
CA PRO A 26 2.02 -9.20 -9.73
C PRO A 26 3.51 -9.48 -9.55
N GLN A 27 4.22 -9.74 -10.65
CA GLN A 27 5.65 -9.95 -10.63
C GLN A 27 6.41 -8.67 -10.25
N ALA A 28 5.96 -7.53 -10.73
CA ALA A 28 6.52 -6.25 -10.38
C ALA A 28 5.48 -5.13 -10.46
N ILE A 29 5.65 -4.11 -9.60
CA ILE A 29 4.93 -2.84 -9.66
C ILE A 29 5.94 -1.71 -9.57
N SER A 30 5.75 -0.68 -10.41
CA SER A 30 6.45 0.60 -10.30
C SER A 30 5.42 1.70 -10.16
N ALA A 31 5.52 2.51 -9.10
CA ALA A 31 4.61 3.61 -8.83
C ALA A 31 5.39 4.88 -8.49
N SER A 32 4.91 6.03 -8.97
CA SER A 32 5.45 7.34 -8.59
C SER A 32 4.33 8.17 -7.97
N TYR A 33 4.69 8.93 -6.94
CA TYR A 33 3.76 9.79 -6.21
C TYR A 33 4.34 11.20 -6.09
N GLU A 34 3.46 12.17 -6.12
CA GLU A 34 3.76 13.51 -5.66
C GLU A 34 3.34 13.66 -4.20
N VAL A 35 4.21 14.26 -3.39
CA VAL A 35 3.94 14.51 -1.98
C VAL A 35 3.87 16.02 -1.75
N SER A 36 2.76 16.47 -1.16
CA SER A 36 2.57 17.85 -0.74
C SER A 36 2.42 17.98 0.78
N ARG A 37 2.85 19.12 1.32
CA ARG A 37 2.59 19.52 2.70
C ARG A 37 1.79 20.82 2.68
N ASN A 38 0.61 20.82 3.29
CA ASN A 38 -0.29 21.98 3.32
C ASN A 38 -0.55 22.57 1.92
N GLY A 39 -0.67 21.70 0.90
CA GLY A 39 -0.88 22.09 -0.50
C GLY A 39 0.39 22.46 -1.28
N ALA A 40 1.54 22.66 -0.63
CA ALA A 40 2.81 22.91 -1.31
C ALA A 40 3.52 21.58 -1.63
N ARG A 41 3.92 21.38 -2.89
CA ARG A 41 4.71 20.21 -3.31
C ARG A 41 6.08 20.23 -2.62
N VAL A 42 6.40 19.13 -1.92
CA VAL A 42 7.62 19.01 -1.12
C VAL A 42 8.52 17.86 -1.53
N ALA A 43 7.97 16.80 -2.13
CA ALA A 43 8.76 15.66 -2.57
C ALA A 43 8.11 14.92 -3.75
N VAL A 44 8.93 14.08 -4.40
CA VAL A 44 8.50 12.99 -5.27
C VAL A 44 8.93 11.69 -4.62
N MET A 45 8.06 10.69 -4.62
CA MET A 45 8.33 9.37 -4.10
C MET A 45 8.19 8.33 -5.22
N ASN A 46 9.19 7.48 -5.36
CA ASN A 46 9.18 6.36 -6.29
C ASN A 46 9.18 5.05 -5.50
N GLU A 47 8.29 4.16 -5.85
CA GLU A 47 8.16 2.84 -5.22
C GLU A 47 8.30 1.74 -6.26
N THR A 48 8.98 0.67 -5.87
CA THR A 48 9.04 -0.59 -6.60
C THR A 48 8.63 -1.73 -5.69
N PHE A 49 7.80 -2.61 -6.22
CA PHE A 49 7.50 -3.91 -5.63
C PHE A 49 7.97 -4.97 -6.60
N GLU A 50 8.67 -5.97 -6.10
CA GLU A 50 9.10 -7.15 -6.84
C GLU A 50 8.71 -8.39 -6.06
N ALA A 51 8.14 -9.38 -6.74
CA ALA A 51 7.80 -10.67 -6.17
C ALA A 51 8.39 -11.79 -7.02
N ASN A 52 8.93 -12.79 -6.32
CA ASN A 52 9.27 -14.09 -6.86
C ASN A 52 8.31 -15.12 -6.24
N ASP A 53 8.48 -16.41 -6.54
CA ASP A 53 7.55 -17.48 -6.13
C ASP A 53 7.15 -17.43 -4.65
N ASP A 54 8.07 -17.15 -3.75
CA ASP A 54 7.86 -17.21 -2.30
C ASP A 54 8.38 -15.99 -1.52
N SER A 55 8.86 -14.96 -2.21
CA SER A 55 9.45 -13.78 -1.58
C SER A 55 9.03 -12.48 -2.25
N TYR A 56 9.12 -11.40 -1.51
CA TYR A 56 8.91 -10.05 -2.04
C TYR A 56 9.96 -9.08 -1.53
N ARG A 57 10.14 -8.01 -2.28
CA ARG A 57 10.90 -6.82 -1.92
C ARG A 57 10.15 -5.56 -2.34
N ILE A 58 10.07 -4.59 -1.44
CA ILE A 58 9.52 -3.26 -1.71
C ILE A 58 10.60 -2.24 -1.39
N VAL A 59 10.77 -1.27 -2.27
CA VAL A 59 11.66 -0.13 -2.06
C VAL A 59 10.88 1.14 -2.33
N SER A 60 10.96 2.10 -1.42
CA SER A 60 10.39 3.45 -1.57
C SER A 60 11.49 4.48 -1.38
N GLU A 61 11.70 5.34 -2.38
CA GLU A 61 12.67 6.43 -2.34
C GLU A 61 11.95 7.78 -2.49
N SER A 62 12.17 8.66 -1.52
CA SER A 62 11.59 9.99 -1.51
C SER A 62 12.68 11.04 -1.69
N HIS A 63 12.52 11.88 -2.72
CA HIS A 63 13.40 12.99 -3.05
C HIS A 63 12.67 14.32 -2.80
N ALA A 64 13.29 15.20 -2.05
CA ALA A 64 12.78 16.55 -1.89
C ALA A 64 12.77 17.32 -3.23
N VAL A 65 11.83 18.26 -3.39
CA VAL A 65 11.74 19.09 -4.60
C VAL A 65 11.76 20.59 -4.25
N GLY A 66 11.99 21.42 -5.26
CA GLY A 66 12.05 22.87 -5.09
C GLY A 66 13.20 23.29 -4.19
N LEU A 67 12.96 24.31 -3.34
CA LEU A 67 13.98 24.81 -2.41
C LEU A 67 14.45 23.77 -1.39
N LEU A 68 13.60 22.80 -1.03
CA LEU A 68 13.95 21.75 -0.08
C LEU A 68 15.02 20.80 -0.64
N ALA A 69 15.09 20.62 -1.96
CA ALA A 69 16.11 19.80 -2.62
C ALA A 69 17.53 20.32 -2.39
N LEU A 70 17.70 21.64 -2.16
CA LEU A 70 19.01 22.25 -1.88
C LEU A 70 19.60 21.80 -0.54
N PHE A 71 18.75 21.32 0.38
CA PHE A 71 19.13 20.86 1.71
C PHE A 71 19.12 19.33 1.83
N GLU A 72 18.66 18.62 0.81
CA GLU A 72 18.65 17.17 0.78
C GLU A 72 20.04 16.63 0.43
N ARG A 73 20.70 16.00 1.40
CA ARG A 73 21.99 15.34 1.16
C ARG A 73 21.82 13.94 0.58
N GLN A 74 20.83 13.23 1.06
CA GLN A 74 20.49 11.86 0.65
C GLN A 74 18.96 11.66 0.72
N PRO A 75 18.37 10.95 -0.26
CA PRO A 75 16.96 10.63 -0.23
C PRO A 75 16.60 9.75 0.95
N LEU A 76 15.35 9.83 1.40
CA LEU A 76 14.81 8.84 2.33
C LEU A 76 14.54 7.56 1.56
N ARG A 77 15.21 6.48 1.94
CA ARG A 77 14.99 5.15 1.41
C ARG A 77 14.36 4.26 2.47
N LEU A 78 13.20 3.69 2.16
CA LEU A 78 12.55 2.66 2.94
C LEU A 78 12.61 1.34 2.16
N THR A 79 12.80 0.24 2.87
CA THR A 79 12.83 -1.10 2.28
C THR A 79 12.01 -2.04 3.15
N SER A 80 11.15 -2.85 2.54
CA SER A 80 10.48 -3.98 3.18
C SER A 80 10.76 -5.23 2.38
N SER A 81 11.08 -6.33 3.05
CA SER A 81 11.27 -7.63 2.41
C SER A 81 10.77 -8.76 3.29
N GLY A 82 10.37 -9.86 2.67
CA GLY A 82 9.85 -11.01 3.39
C GLY A 82 9.32 -12.10 2.46
N ARG A 83 8.39 -12.89 2.99
CA ARG A 83 7.80 -14.01 2.27
C ARG A 83 6.46 -13.62 1.65
N LEU A 84 6.21 -14.15 0.47
CA LEU A 84 4.90 -14.16 -0.15
C LEU A 84 4.18 -15.46 0.27
N THR A 85 2.96 -15.33 0.80
CA THR A 85 2.16 -16.45 1.30
C THR A 85 0.75 -16.40 0.70
N ALA A 86 -0.04 -17.44 0.90
CA ALA A 86 -1.44 -17.43 0.48
C ALA A 86 -2.27 -16.31 1.15
N ALA A 87 -1.86 -15.82 2.33
CA ALA A 87 -2.49 -14.70 3.03
C ALA A 87 -1.90 -13.33 2.63
N GLY A 88 -1.00 -13.29 1.64
CA GLY A 88 -0.29 -12.10 1.19
C GLY A 88 1.11 -11.96 1.78
N LEU A 89 1.51 -10.73 2.06
CA LEU A 89 2.86 -10.40 2.48
C LEU A 89 3.09 -10.73 3.95
N ARG A 90 4.24 -11.35 4.22
CA ARG A 90 4.73 -11.66 5.56
C ARG A 90 6.11 -11.05 5.74
N PRO A 91 6.21 -9.82 6.28
CA PRO A 91 7.48 -9.12 6.43
C PRO A 91 8.47 -9.91 7.28
N GLN A 92 9.75 -9.82 6.92
CA GLN A 92 10.87 -10.32 7.71
C GLN A 92 11.78 -9.19 8.15
N LEU A 93 11.93 -8.16 7.30
CA LEU A 93 12.78 -7.03 7.55
C LEU A 93 12.16 -5.74 7.00
N PHE A 94 12.16 -4.70 7.81
CA PHE A 94 11.88 -3.33 7.40
C PHE A 94 13.04 -2.42 7.80
N GLU A 95 13.47 -1.56 6.90
CA GLU A 95 14.53 -0.58 7.15
C GLU A 95 14.14 0.80 6.58
N GLY A 96 14.60 1.85 7.26
CA GLY A 96 14.46 3.23 6.78
C GLY A 96 15.68 4.04 7.13
N LYS A 97 16.29 4.68 6.12
CA LYS A 97 17.51 5.48 6.30
C LYS A 97 17.68 6.57 5.24
N ARG A 98 18.51 7.56 5.55
CA ARG A 98 19.04 8.58 4.64
C ARG A 98 20.55 8.41 4.53
N GLY A 99 21.02 7.69 3.49
CA GLY A 99 22.44 7.29 3.41
C GLY A 99 22.84 6.22 4.43
N ASP A 100 24.11 5.87 4.45
CA ASP A 100 24.60 4.77 5.29
C ASP A 100 24.87 5.17 6.75
N ASP A 101 25.20 6.43 6.99
CA ASP A 101 25.51 6.98 8.31
C ASP A 101 24.34 7.77 8.94
N ASP A 102 23.08 7.43 8.60
CA ASP A 102 21.90 8.13 9.13
C ASP A 102 21.70 7.80 10.62
N PRO A 103 21.89 8.75 11.54
CA PRO A 103 21.68 8.50 12.98
C PRO A 103 20.19 8.25 13.32
N ARG A 104 19.27 8.58 12.40
CA ARG A 104 17.83 8.39 12.56
C ARG A 104 17.33 7.15 11.83
N GLN A 105 18.23 6.29 11.36
CA GLN A 105 17.86 5.03 10.75
C GLN A 105 16.96 4.21 11.68
N VAL A 106 16.06 3.46 11.05
CA VAL A 106 15.18 2.54 11.76
C VAL A 106 15.27 1.17 11.13
N ARG A 107 15.14 0.13 11.96
CA ARG A 107 15.10 -1.25 11.53
C ARG A 107 14.09 -2.03 12.35
N ALA A 108 13.32 -2.88 11.71
CA ALA A 108 12.42 -3.81 12.37
C ALA A 108 12.63 -5.23 11.81
N ASP A 109 13.00 -6.16 12.69
CA ASP A 109 13.21 -7.58 12.38
C ASP A 109 12.01 -8.38 12.92
N PHE A 110 11.39 -9.20 12.08
CA PHE A 110 10.18 -9.97 12.37
C PHE A 110 10.55 -11.45 12.57
N ASP A 111 10.65 -11.90 13.80
CA ASP A 111 10.76 -13.32 14.13
C ASP A 111 9.38 -13.95 14.33
N TRP A 112 8.84 -14.50 13.27
CA TRP A 112 7.52 -15.13 13.27
C TRP A 112 7.49 -16.44 14.06
N GLN A 113 8.62 -17.16 14.14
CA GLN A 113 8.70 -18.40 14.89
C GLN A 113 8.78 -18.13 16.38
N GLY A 114 9.63 -17.20 16.80
CA GLY A 114 9.74 -16.73 18.18
C GLY A 114 8.61 -15.76 18.60
N LYS A 115 7.75 -15.34 17.65
CA LYS A 115 6.67 -14.34 17.86
C LYS A 115 7.20 -13.04 18.49
N GLN A 116 8.33 -12.57 17.98
CA GLN A 116 9.00 -11.36 18.45
C GLN A 116 9.24 -10.37 17.32
N LEU A 117 9.04 -9.08 17.60
CA LEU A 117 9.40 -7.96 16.76
C LEU A 117 10.53 -7.20 17.45
N THR A 118 11.69 -7.13 16.80
CA THR A 118 12.82 -6.33 17.30
C THR A 118 12.89 -5.03 16.53
N ILE A 119 12.81 -3.89 17.22
CA ILE A 119 12.90 -2.55 16.65
C ILE A 119 14.21 -1.91 17.12
N ALA A 120 15.08 -1.55 16.18
CA ALA A 120 16.28 -0.77 16.42
C ALA A 120 16.13 0.65 15.87
N ARG A 121 16.32 1.66 16.72
CA ARG A 121 16.22 3.09 16.39
C ARG A 121 17.00 3.94 17.38
N ASP A 122 17.56 5.04 16.93
CA ASP A 122 18.22 6.05 17.75
C ASP A 122 19.26 5.42 18.76
N GLY A 123 19.99 4.39 18.29
CA GLY A 123 20.95 3.63 19.11
C GLY A 123 20.34 2.71 20.16
N ARG A 124 19.03 2.50 20.16
CA ARG A 124 18.29 1.64 21.09
C ARG A 124 17.66 0.47 20.35
N THR A 125 17.48 -0.64 21.08
CA THR A 125 16.80 -1.83 20.56
C THR A 125 15.72 -2.25 21.56
N ASP A 126 14.49 -2.39 21.07
CA ASP A 126 13.34 -2.87 21.83
C ASP A 126 12.85 -4.17 21.21
N THR A 127 12.46 -5.14 22.04
CA THR A 127 11.81 -6.38 21.60
C THR A 127 10.39 -6.43 22.14
N LEU A 128 9.44 -6.64 21.23
CA LEU A 128 8.00 -6.61 21.50
C LEU A 128 7.36 -7.93 21.06
N PRO A 129 6.20 -8.34 21.62
CA PRO A 129 5.40 -9.40 21.05
C PRO A 129 5.02 -9.07 19.60
N LEU A 130 5.08 -10.05 18.70
CA LEU A 130 4.68 -9.92 17.29
C LEU A 130 3.28 -10.51 17.09
N PRO A 131 2.22 -9.67 16.97
CA PRO A 131 0.89 -10.14 16.66
C PRO A 131 0.82 -10.81 15.28
N PRO A 132 -0.05 -11.81 15.08
CA PRO A 132 -0.28 -12.41 13.77
C PRO A 132 -0.71 -11.34 12.73
N GLY A 133 -0.21 -11.46 11.50
CA GLY A 133 -0.58 -10.55 10.40
C GLY A 133 0.02 -9.14 10.49
N THR A 134 0.92 -8.87 11.45
CA THR A 134 1.60 -7.57 11.57
C THR A 134 2.32 -7.22 10.27
N GLN A 135 2.17 -5.98 9.84
CA GLN A 135 2.82 -5.41 8.67
C GLN A 135 3.82 -4.33 9.07
N ASP A 136 4.75 -3.99 8.20
CA ASP A 136 5.41 -2.70 8.24
C ASP A 136 4.66 -1.67 7.38
N ARG A 137 5.05 -0.40 7.45
CA ARG A 137 4.36 0.69 6.74
C ARG A 137 4.41 0.57 5.21
N LEU A 138 5.40 -0.13 4.61
CA LEU A 138 5.44 -0.38 3.18
C LEU A 138 4.62 -1.62 2.81
N SER A 139 4.89 -2.74 3.50
CA SER A 139 4.20 -3.98 3.21
C SER A 139 2.68 -3.86 3.37
N LEU A 140 2.20 -3.05 4.32
CA LEU A 140 0.76 -2.80 4.49
C LEU A 140 0.12 -2.23 3.23
N MET A 141 0.77 -1.28 2.54
CA MET A 141 0.22 -0.65 1.35
C MET A 141 0.04 -1.65 0.20
N TYR A 142 0.92 -2.62 0.10
CA TYR A 142 0.84 -3.70 -0.90
C TYR A 142 0.03 -4.90 -0.41
N GLN A 143 -0.15 -5.07 0.89
CA GLN A 143 -1.00 -6.11 1.48
C GLN A 143 -2.48 -5.94 1.08
N PHE A 144 -2.93 -4.72 0.79
CA PHE A 144 -4.28 -4.47 0.31
C PHE A 144 -4.61 -5.21 -1.00
N MET A 145 -3.62 -5.60 -1.81
CA MET A 145 -3.83 -6.44 -3.00
C MET A 145 -4.37 -7.83 -2.67
N PHE A 146 -4.12 -8.32 -1.46
CA PHE A 146 -4.51 -9.65 -0.97
C PHE A 146 -5.70 -9.59 0.01
N LEU A 147 -5.97 -8.42 0.54
CA LEU A 147 -7.11 -8.16 1.40
C LEU A 147 -8.16 -7.47 0.54
N VAL A 148 -9.06 -8.24 -0.08
CA VAL A 148 -10.26 -7.61 -0.65
C VAL A 148 -11.01 -6.99 0.53
N PRO A 149 -11.04 -5.66 0.67
CA PRO A 149 -11.76 -5.04 1.78
C PRO A 149 -13.21 -5.43 1.63
N ASP A 150 -13.64 -6.41 2.44
CA ASP A 150 -15.05 -6.76 2.51
C ASP A 150 -15.80 -5.49 2.91
N ARG A 151 -17.05 -5.38 2.47
CA ARG A 151 -17.99 -4.32 2.87
C ARG A 151 -18.26 -4.29 4.38
N SER A 152 -17.52 -5.09 5.17
CA SER A 152 -17.44 -4.98 6.63
C SER A 152 -16.89 -3.59 6.96
N GLN A 153 -17.66 -2.80 7.68
CA GLN A 153 -17.42 -1.38 7.93
C GLN A 153 -16.13 -1.05 8.72
N ARG A 154 -15.28 -2.04 9.02
CA ARG A 154 -14.05 -1.88 9.82
C ARG A 154 -12.94 -2.80 9.36
N LEU A 155 -11.73 -2.26 9.34
CA LEU A 155 -10.49 -2.98 9.07
C LEU A 155 -9.52 -2.74 10.22
N GLU A 156 -8.94 -3.79 10.78
CA GLU A 156 -7.97 -3.69 11.88
C GLU A 156 -6.68 -4.43 11.51
N PHE A 157 -5.53 -3.82 11.82
CA PHE A 157 -4.23 -4.45 11.66
C PHE A 157 -3.19 -3.86 12.61
N SER A 158 -2.17 -4.66 12.92
CA SER A 158 -0.98 -4.21 13.62
C SER A 158 0.05 -3.77 12.59
N MET A 159 0.69 -2.62 12.82
CA MET A 159 1.71 -2.09 11.91
C MET A 159 2.85 -1.43 12.67
N THR A 160 4.08 -1.68 12.21
CA THR A 160 5.25 -0.92 12.66
C THR A 160 5.72 0.06 11.59
N ASN A 161 6.14 1.22 12.02
CA ASN A 161 6.87 2.20 11.19
C ASN A 161 8.39 2.17 11.42
N GLY A 162 8.90 1.13 12.11
CA GLY A 162 10.28 1.00 12.53
C GLY A 162 10.64 1.77 13.81
N ARG A 163 9.68 2.52 14.40
CA ARG A 163 9.87 3.24 15.67
C ARG A 163 8.97 2.71 16.79
N LYS A 164 7.81 2.22 16.43
CA LYS A 164 6.80 1.67 17.35
C LYS A 164 5.95 0.63 16.62
N LEU A 165 5.27 -0.19 17.39
CA LEU A 165 4.24 -1.11 16.93
C LEU A 165 2.90 -0.62 17.48
N ASP A 166 1.96 -0.32 16.59
CA ASP A 166 0.62 0.14 16.95
C ASP A 166 -0.46 -0.73 16.28
N GLN A 167 -1.64 -0.73 16.87
CA GLN A 167 -2.84 -1.28 16.28
C GLN A 167 -3.66 -0.16 15.64
N TYR A 168 -3.99 -0.34 14.35
CA TYR A 168 -4.72 0.64 13.55
C TYR A 168 -6.11 0.13 13.24
N ARG A 169 -7.10 1.00 13.34
CA ARG A 169 -8.49 0.74 12.99
C ARG A 169 -8.95 1.74 11.96
N TYR A 170 -9.57 1.22 10.90
CA TYR A 170 -10.10 2.03 9.82
C TYR A 170 -11.58 1.76 9.62
N THR A 171 -12.33 2.79 9.32
CA THR A 171 -13.65 2.67 8.68
C THR A 171 -13.46 2.56 7.19
N VAL A 172 -14.35 1.80 6.53
CA VAL A 172 -14.28 1.52 5.09
C VAL A 172 -15.50 2.10 4.39
N GLN A 173 -15.30 2.90 3.35
CA GLN A 173 -16.33 3.44 2.49
C GLN A 173 -16.00 3.10 1.03
N SER A 174 -16.90 2.40 0.34
CA SER A 174 -16.73 2.04 -1.07
C SER A 174 -17.39 3.07 -2.00
N GLY A 175 -16.92 3.14 -3.26
CA GLY A 175 -17.52 3.97 -4.30
C GLY A 175 -17.21 5.46 -4.17
N VAL A 176 -16.15 5.83 -3.48
CA VAL A 176 -15.70 7.23 -3.39
C VAL A 176 -14.93 7.59 -4.65
N GLU A 177 -15.49 8.52 -5.43
CA GLU A 177 -14.85 9.02 -6.66
C GLU A 177 -13.78 10.06 -6.32
N ILE A 178 -12.59 9.91 -6.88
CA ILE A 178 -11.52 10.91 -6.79
C ILE A 178 -10.89 11.17 -8.15
N GLU A 179 -10.35 12.38 -8.32
CA GLU A 179 -9.52 12.75 -9.46
C GLU A 179 -8.04 12.59 -9.11
N THR A 180 -7.28 11.99 -10.02
CA THR A 180 -5.82 11.85 -9.93
C THR A 180 -5.18 12.19 -11.27
N PRO A 181 -3.86 12.37 -11.35
CA PRO A 181 -3.15 12.48 -12.63
C PRO A 181 -3.36 11.28 -13.59
N LEU A 182 -3.77 10.13 -13.06
CA LEU A 182 -4.12 8.94 -13.85
C LEU A 182 -5.59 8.93 -14.31
N GLY A 183 -6.37 9.98 -13.99
CA GLY A 183 -7.80 10.12 -14.30
C GLY A 183 -8.71 9.93 -13.09
N ARG A 184 -10.02 9.95 -13.37
CA ARG A 184 -11.07 9.71 -12.37
C ARG A 184 -11.16 8.24 -12.03
N MET A 185 -11.25 7.94 -10.73
CA MET A 185 -11.29 6.57 -10.23
C MET A 185 -12.30 6.41 -9.10
N SER A 186 -13.04 5.31 -9.15
CA SER A 186 -13.83 4.85 -8.01
C SER A 186 -12.95 4.09 -7.05
N THR A 187 -13.03 4.42 -5.77
CA THR A 187 -12.09 3.93 -4.74
C THR A 187 -12.80 3.33 -3.55
N VAL A 188 -12.05 2.54 -2.79
CA VAL A 188 -12.35 2.20 -1.41
C VAL A 188 -11.57 3.14 -0.51
N HIS A 189 -12.28 3.96 0.24
CA HIS A 189 -11.72 4.96 1.15
C HIS A 189 -11.64 4.41 2.55
N LEU A 190 -10.45 4.41 3.12
CA LEU A 190 -10.15 3.99 4.48
C LEU A 190 -9.87 5.23 5.33
N VAL A 191 -10.57 5.39 6.44
CA VAL A 191 -10.36 6.49 7.40
C VAL A 191 -9.93 5.92 8.74
N LYS A 192 -8.72 6.27 9.20
CA LYS A 192 -8.21 5.85 10.50
C LYS A 192 -9.06 6.42 11.62
N GLN A 193 -9.49 5.57 12.52
CA GLN A 193 -10.07 6.00 13.80
C GLN A 193 -8.94 6.49 14.71
N HIS A 194 -9.02 7.74 15.15
CA HIS A 194 -8.02 8.36 16.02
C HIS A 194 -8.69 9.35 16.98
N ARG A 195 -8.03 9.63 18.09
CA ARG A 195 -8.41 10.70 19.01
C ARG A 195 -7.99 12.06 18.43
N PRO A 196 -8.56 13.18 18.93
CA PRO A 196 -8.19 14.52 18.46
C PRO A 196 -6.70 14.88 18.62
N ASP A 197 -6.02 14.25 19.59
CA ASP A 197 -4.61 14.42 19.92
C ASP A 197 -3.69 13.38 19.26
N GLU A 198 -4.19 12.61 18.29
CA GLU A 198 -3.44 11.62 17.53
C GLU A 198 -3.43 11.95 16.05
N SER A 199 -2.37 11.54 15.36
CA SER A 199 -2.29 11.66 13.91
C SER A 199 -3.40 10.89 13.21
N GLY A 200 -4.10 11.55 12.28
CA GLY A 200 -5.08 10.96 11.37
C GLY A 200 -4.42 10.37 10.13
N ALA A 201 -5.10 9.42 9.48
CA ALA A 201 -4.69 8.90 8.18
C ALA A 201 -5.91 8.50 7.35
N GLU A 202 -5.88 8.82 6.07
CA GLU A 202 -6.87 8.41 5.09
C GLU A 202 -6.16 7.78 3.89
N ILE A 203 -6.73 6.71 3.34
CA ILE A 203 -6.15 5.96 2.22
C ILE A 203 -7.24 5.68 1.19
N TRP A 204 -6.99 5.99 -0.07
CA TRP A 204 -7.87 5.67 -1.19
C TRP A 204 -7.25 4.54 -2.02
N LEU A 205 -7.90 3.40 -2.01
CA LEU A 205 -7.49 2.19 -2.71
C LEU A 205 -8.24 2.09 -4.03
N ALA A 206 -7.56 1.79 -5.14
CA ALA A 206 -8.17 1.62 -6.45
C ALA A 206 -8.46 0.13 -6.75
N PRO A 207 -9.71 -0.34 -6.73
CA PRO A 207 -10.05 -1.72 -7.05
C PRO A 207 -9.57 -2.16 -8.44
N GLN A 208 -9.65 -1.27 -9.45
CA GLN A 208 -9.17 -1.53 -10.82
C GLN A 208 -7.65 -1.67 -10.92
N HIS A 209 -6.91 -1.25 -9.89
CA HIS A 209 -5.46 -1.41 -9.76
C HIS A 209 -5.10 -2.31 -8.57
N ARG A 210 -5.83 -3.43 -8.40
CA ARG A 210 -5.58 -4.43 -7.36
C ARG A 210 -5.59 -3.83 -5.93
N TYR A 211 -6.44 -2.86 -5.66
CA TYR A 211 -6.52 -2.15 -4.37
C TYR A 211 -5.21 -1.46 -3.95
N LEU A 212 -4.34 -1.11 -4.90
CA LEU A 212 -3.18 -0.27 -4.57
C LEU A 212 -3.62 1.12 -4.11
N PRO A 213 -2.91 1.72 -3.13
CA PRO A 213 -3.15 3.09 -2.71
C PRO A 213 -2.80 4.06 -3.83
N ILE A 214 -3.79 4.86 -4.26
CA ILE A 214 -3.59 5.90 -5.27
C ILE A 214 -3.57 7.30 -4.66
N LYS A 215 -4.04 7.43 -3.43
CA LYS A 215 -3.97 8.65 -2.64
C LYS A 215 -3.88 8.30 -1.16
N MET A 216 -3.09 9.08 -0.42
CA MET A 216 -3.01 9.04 1.05
C MET A 216 -3.03 10.47 1.59
N LEU A 217 -3.67 10.66 2.74
CA LEU A 217 -3.64 11.88 3.51
C LEU A 217 -3.22 11.53 4.95
N ILE A 218 -2.21 12.21 5.46
CA ILE A 218 -1.79 12.12 6.86
C ILE A 218 -2.01 13.47 7.49
N LEU A 219 -2.71 13.47 8.62
CA LEU A 219 -2.93 14.64 9.47
C LEU A 219 -2.05 14.50 10.69
N GLU A 220 -1.03 15.33 10.82
CA GLU A 220 -0.15 15.31 11.99
C GLU A 220 -0.77 16.06 13.18
N GLU A 221 -0.27 15.78 14.37
CA GLU A 221 -0.74 16.41 15.62
C GLU A 221 -0.57 17.94 15.61
N ASP A 222 0.42 18.48 14.88
CA ASP A 222 0.65 19.92 14.71
C ASP A 222 -0.28 20.57 13.67
N GLY A 223 -1.25 19.82 13.13
CA GLY A 223 -2.17 20.26 12.08
C GLY A 223 -1.59 20.23 10.67
N SER A 224 -0.34 19.82 10.49
CA SER A 224 0.25 19.65 9.15
C SER A 224 -0.46 18.54 8.38
N ARG A 225 -0.73 18.80 7.10
CA ARG A 225 -1.37 17.86 6.19
C ARG A 225 -0.35 17.41 5.14
N TYR A 226 -0.06 16.11 5.12
CA TYR A 226 0.74 15.50 4.06
C TYR A 226 -0.20 14.73 3.14
N GLU A 227 -0.18 15.10 1.87
CA GLU A 227 -0.96 14.42 0.84
C GLU A 227 0.01 13.76 -0.15
N GLN A 228 -0.22 12.50 -0.45
CA GLN A 228 0.50 11.70 -1.43
C GLN A 228 -0.49 11.28 -2.50
N VAL A 229 -0.23 11.62 -3.77
CA VAL A 229 -1.10 11.29 -4.90
C VAL A 229 -0.28 10.62 -5.99
N ILE A 230 -0.81 9.53 -6.53
CA ILE A 230 -0.16 8.75 -7.59
C ILE A 230 -0.08 9.56 -8.89
N THR A 231 1.08 9.50 -9.56
CA THR A 231 1.34 10.17 -10.84
C THR A 231 1.71 9.20 -11.96
N LYS A 232 2.24 8.02 -11.60
CA LYS A 232 2.54 6.92 -12.55
C LYS A 232 2.28 5.59 -11.88
N LEU A 233 1.82 4.61 -12.67
CA LEU A 233 1.64 3.24 -12.22
C LEU A 233 1.87 2.28 -13.37
N GLU A 234 2.77 1.32 -13.16
CA GLU A 234 3.03 0.21 -14.06
C GLU A 234 2.93 -1.10 -13.26
N ILE A 235 2.14 -2.05 -13.74
CA ILE A 235 1.96 -3.37 -13.13
C ILE A 235 2.34 -4.41 -14.16
N LYS A 236 3.31 -5.27 -13.82
CA LYS A 236 3.67 -6.45 -14.62
C LYS A 236 3.03 -7.67 -13.98
N SER A 237 2.10 -8.28 -14.72
CA SER A 237 1.52 -9.57 -14.36
C SER A 237 2.56 -10.68 -14.54
N PRO A 238 2.37 -11.86 -13.89
CA PRO A 238 3.22 -13.04 -14.06
C PRO A 238 3.32 -13.49 -15.50
#